data_96cbcfdcac23a277b5b078f0d13d242b
#
_entry.id   96cbcfdcac23a277b5b078f0d13d242b
#
_cell.length_a   1.000
_cell.length_b   1.000
_cell.length_c   1.000
_cell.angle_alpha   90.00
_cell.angle_beta   90.00
_cell.angle_gamma   90.00
#
_symmetry.space_group_name_H-M   'P 1'
#
loop_
_entity.id
_entity.type
_entity.pdbx_description
1 polymer ?
#
loop_
_entity_poly.entity_id
_entity_poly.type
_entity_poly.pdbx_seq_one_letter_code
_entity_poly.pdbx_strand_id
1 'polypeptide(L)'
;AFPAAMRELQARGLIEPIKEAIAAGRPYLGICLGLQLLFERSEEGEGAEGLGILAGTVKRFSFEHSVFRIPHSALKIPHMGWNQVSSDKRQATSDKRCPLLEGIPEGSFVYFVHSYYGDPTDRSVVALEAEYGVRFAAMVWKNNLFATQFHPEKSQSVGLQLLNNFVNL
;
A
#
# COMPACT_ATOMS: atom_id res chain seq x y z
N ALA A 1 9.99 -2.52 -11.82
CA ALA A 1 8.55 -2.30 -12.06
C ALA A 1 8.21 -0.81 -11.97
N PHE A 2 8.55 -0.15 -10.85
CA PHE A 2 8.18 1.25 -10.59
C PHE A 2 8.68 2.22 -11.67
N PRO A 3 9.98 2.27 -12.05
CA PRO A 3 10.44 3.21 -13.09
C PRO A 3 9.78 2.96 -14.45
N ALA A 4 9.52 1.69 -14.78
CA ALA A 4 8.86 1.34 -16.04
C ALA A 4 7.41 1.82 -16.08
N ALA A 5 6.67 1.64 -14.98
CA ALA A 5 5.29 2.11 -14.88
C ALA A 5 5.19 3.64 -14.97
N MET A 6 6.08 4.38 -14.30
CA MET A 6 6.09 5.84 -14.40
C MET A 6 6.39 6.32 -15.81
N ARG A 7 7.35 5.69 -16.52
CA ARG A 7 7.61 5.99 -17.94
C ARG A 7 6.38 5.74 -18.82
N GLU A 8 5.67 4.63 -18.62
CA GLU A 8 4.45 4.34 -19.39
C GLU A 8 3.33 5.33 -19.09
N LEU A 9 3.12 5.70 -17.81
CA LEU A 9 2.14 6.73 -17.46
C LEU A 9 2.47 8.07 -18.10
N GLN A 10 3.76 8.47 -18.11
CA GLN A 10 4.23 9.69 -18.74
C GLN A 10 4.03 9.64 -20.26
N ALA A 11 4.45 8.55 -20.89
CA ALA A 11 4.34 8.38 -22.35
C ALA A 11 2.89 8.41 -22.85
N ARG A 12 1.96 7.94 -22.01
CA ARG A 12 0.52 7.94 -22.33
C ARG A 12 -0.22 9.20 -21.86
N GLY A 13 0.47 10.16 -21.26
CA GLY A 13 -0.14 11.40 -20.74
C GLY A 13 -1.14 11.15 -19.61
N LEU A 14 -0.97 10.08 -18.81
CA LEU A 14 -1.93 9.66 -17.77
C LEU A 14 -1.64 10.25 -16.39
N ILE A 15 -0.46 10.85 -16.16
CA ILE A 15 -0.08 11.37 -14.84
C ILE A 15 -1.05 12.46 -14.38
N GLU A 16 -1.22 13.50 -15.17
CA GLU A 16 -2.11 14.61 -14.80
C GLU A 16 -3.59 14.19 -14.71
N PRO A 17 -4.17 13.42 -15.66
CA PRO A 17 -5.53 12.90 -15.51
C PRO A 17 -5.78 12.11 -14.23
N ILE A 18 -4.79 11.29 -13.78
CA ILE A 18 -4.90 10.55 -12.51
C ILE A 18 -4.92 11.52 -11.33
N LYS A 19 -3.99 12.49 -11.28
CA LYS A 19 -3.93 13.51 -10.22
C LYS A 19 -5.21 14.32 -10.16
N GLU A 20 -5.70 14.78 -11.30
CA GLU A 20 -6.94 15.55 -11.41
C GLU A 20 -8.16 14.75 -10.94
N ALA A 21 -8.26 13.48 -11.33
CA ALA A 21 -9.36 12.61 -10.89
C ALA A 21 -9.38 12.43 -9.37
N ILE A 22 -8.21 12.22 -8.76
CA ILE A 22 -8.07 12.09 -7.30
C ILE A 22 -8.41 13.43 -6.62
N ALA A 23 -7.87 14.55 -7.13
CA ALA A 23 -8.14 15.89 -6.60
C ALA A 23 -9.62 16.29 -6.71
N ALA A 24 -10.31 15.83 -7.76
CA ALA A 24 -11.75 16.03 -7.96
C ALA A 24 -12.63 15.13 -7.06
N GLY A 25 -12.04 14.34 -6.15
CA GLY A 25 -12.77 13.50 -5.21
C GLY A 25 -13.29 12.19 -5.80
N ARG A 26 -12.85 11.79 -7.00
CA ARG A 26 -13.23 10.48 -7.56
C ARG A 26 -12.57 9.36 -6.77
N PRO A 27 -13.31 8.30 -6.39
CA PRO A 27 -12.72 7.15 -5.72
C PRO A 27 -11.57 6.55 -6.54
N TYR A 28 -10.44 6.36 -5.87
CA TYR A 28 -9.24 5.77 -6.45
C TYR A 28 -8.80 4.57 -5.62
N LEU A 29 -8.53 3.45 -6.27
CA LEU A 29 -7.95 2.26 -5.63
C LEU A 29 -6.64 1.89 -6.32
N GLY A 30 -5.52 2.07 -5.62
CA GLY A 30 -4.21 1.58 -6.04
C GLY A 30 -3.94 0.18 -5.49
N ILE A 31 -3.52 -0.77 -6.34
CA ILE A 31 -3.18 -2.14 -5.91
C ILE A 31 -1.69 -2.38 -6.15
N CYS A 32 -0.97 -2.86 -5.14
CA CYS A 32 0.43 -3.22 -5.16
C CYS A 32 1.32 -2.09 -5.71
N LEU A 33 1.75 -2.19 -6.97
CA LEU A 33 2.49 -1.13 -7.66
C LEU A 33 1.69 0.18 -7.69
N GLY A 34 0.36 0.11 -7.83
CA GLY A 34 -0.52 1.28 -7.80
C GLY A 34 -0.48 2.05 -6.47
N LEU A 35 -0.26 1.37 -5.34
CA LEU A 35 0.04 2.04 -4.07
C LEU A 35 1.40 2.72 -4.11
N GLN A 36 2.41 2.03 -4.60
CA GLN A 36 3.78 2.56 -4.62
C GLN A 36 3.90 3.81 -5.47
N LEU A 37 3.25 3.84 -6.64
CA LEU A 37 3.27 4.98 -7.56
C LEU A 37 2.71 6.28 -6.96
N LEU A 38 1.91 6.22 -5.89
CA LEU A 38 1.35 7.41 -5.22
C LEU A 38 2.40 8.24 -4.48
N PHE A 39 3.53 7.62 -4.09
CA PHE A 39 4.60 8.28 -3.34
C PHE A 39 5.41 9.25 -4.19
N GLU A 40 6.23 10.07 -3.54
CA GLU A 40 7.11 11.05 -4.19
C GLU A 40 8.21 10.37 -4.99
N ARG A 41 8.78 9.28 -4.43
CA ARG A 41 9.93 8.59 -5.04
C ARG A 41 10.03 7.14 -4.61
N SER A 42 10.84 6.37 -5.34
CA SER A 42 11.16 4.98 -5.04
C SER A 42 12.67 4.75 -5.08
N GLU A 43 13.15 3.86 -4.22
CA GLU A 43 14.53 3.34 -4.23
C GLU A 43 14.75 2.28 -5.34
N GLU A 44 13.73 1.93 -6.11
CA GLU A 44 13.86 0.90 -7.15
C GLU A 44 14.71 1.40 -8.32
N GLY A 45 15.75 0.64 -8.66
CA GLY A 45 16.71 0.98 -9.70
C GLY A 45 17.71 2.05 -9.21
N GLU A 46 17.87 3.12 -9.98
CA GLU A 46 18.69 4.29 -9.62
C GLU A 46 17.89 5.36 -8.87
N GLY A 47 16.67 5.01 -8.45
CA GLY A 47 15.68 5.93 -7.93
C GLY A 47 14.77 6.48 -9.04
N ALA A 48 13.51 6.66 -8.73
CA ALA A 48 12.53 7.21 -9.67
C ALA A 48 11.51 8.08 -8.93
N GLU A 49 11.07 9.17 -9.56
CA GLU A 49 9.97 9.98 -9.06
C GLU A 49 8.64 9.30 -9.34
N GLY A 50 7.71 9.41 -8.37
CA GLY A 50 6.34 8.91 -8.48
C GLY A 50 5.33 10.03 -8.75
N LEU A 51 4.07 9.76 -8.43
CA LEU A 51 2.99 10.73 -8.63
C LEU A 51 3.03 11.88 -7.62
N GLY A 52 3.70 11.73 -6.47
CA GLY A 52 3.83 12.77 -5.44
C GLY A 52 2.50 13.13 -4.76
N ILE A 53 1.54 12.19 -4.72
CA ILE A 53 0.23 12.39 -4.06
C ILE A 53 0.33 12.13 -2.56
N LEU A 54 1.20 11.20 -2.17
CA LEU A 54 1.53 10.89 -0.79
C LEU A 54 2.99 11.24 -0.51
N ALA A 55 3.23 12.03 0.53
CA ALA A 55 4.58 12.31 0.99
C ALA A 55 5.22 11.03 1.56
N GLY A 56 6.47 10.79 1.16
CA GLY A 56 7.24 9.62 1.59
C GLY A 56 7.94 8.91 0.44
N THR A 57 8.48 7.75 0.75
CA THR A 57 9.36 7.02 -0.17
C THR A 57 9.00 5.54 -0.23
N VAL A 58 9.09 4.96 -1.39
CA VAL A 58 9.03 3.50 -1.57
C VAL A 58 10.42 2.93 -1.31
N LYS A 59 10.54 2.08 -0.28
CA LYS A 59 11.78 1.49 0.21
C LYS A 59 11.90 0.01 -0.15
N ARG A 60 13.12 -0.46 -0.34
CA ARG A 60 13.39 -1.89 -0.46
C ARG A 60 13.38 -2.54 0.93
N PHE A 61 12.88 -3.78 1.03
CA PHE A 61 13.07 -4.55 2.25
C PHE A 61 14.56 -4.73 2.54
N SER A 62 14.94 -4.42 3.80
CA SER A 62 16.25 -4.74 4.37
C SER A 62 16.02 -5.23 5.79
N PHE A 63 16.69 -6.31 6.15
CA PHE A 63 16.51 -6.97 7.45
C PHE A 63 17.73 -6.81 8.36
N GLU A 64 18.75 -6.05 7.92
CA GLU A 64 20.01 -5.88 8.66
C GLU A 64 19.80 -5.30 10.06
N HIS A 65 18.79 -4.48 10.24
CA HIS A 65 18.44 -3.84 11.52
C HIS A 65 17.06 -4.25 12.04
N SER A 66 16.58 -5.44 11.63
CA SER A 66 15.27 -5.91 12.10
C SER A 66 15.29 -6.10 13.62
N VAL A 67 14.35 -5.43 14.30
CA VAL A 67 14.10 -5.58 15.74
C VAL A 67 13.31 -6.86 16.07
N PHE A 68 12.80 -7.53 15.06
CA PHE A 68 12.03 -8.76 15.21
C PHE A 68 12.97 -9.95 15.33
N ARG A 69 12.69 -10.83 16.32
CA ARG A 69 13.50 -12.03 16.60
C ARG A 69 13.25 -13.16 15.58
N ILE A 70 13.15 -12.81 14.30
CA ILE A 70 13.04 -13.81 13.23
C ILE A 70 14.44 -14.02 12.68
N PRO A 71 14.93 -15.26 12.54
CA PRO A 71 16.21 -15.51 11.88
C PRO A 71 16.20 -14.87 10.48
N HIS A 72 17.17 -13.99 10.20
CA HIS A 72 17.26 -13.30 8.90
C HIS A 72 17.29 -14.29 7.73
N SER A 73 17.81 -15.51 7.94
CA SER A 73 17.80 -16.59 6.95
C SER A 73 16.40 -17.11 6.58
N ALA A 74 15.38 -16.82 7.40
CA ALA A 74 14.00 -17.24 7.13
C ALA A 74 13.20 -16.23 6.28
N LEU A 75 13.67 -14.98 6.20
CA LEU A 75 13.01 -13.94 5.44
C LEU A 75 13.62 -13.83 4.03
N LYS A 76 12.78 -13.93 3.02
CA LYS A 76 13.17 -13.83 1.61
C LYS A 76 12.61 -12.56 0.98
N ILE A 77 13.34 -12.02 0.01
CA ILE A 77 12.86 -10.96 -0.86
C ILE A 77 12.67 -11.55 -2.27
N PRO A 78 11.47 -11.45 -2.85
CA PRO A 78 10.29 -10.71 -2.38
C PRO A 78 9.58 -11.33 -1.16
N HIS A 79 8.89 -10.49 -0.38
CA HIS A 79 7.81 -10.93 0.53
C HIS A 79 6.70 -11.52 -0.35
N MET A 80 6.52 -12.83 -0.30
CA MET A 80 5.57 -13.56 -1.14
C MET A 80 4.78 -14.54 -0.29
N GLY A 81 3.46 -14.43 -0.34
CA GLY A 81 2.54 -15.33 0.37
C GLY A 81 1.51 -14.60 1.22
N TRP A 82 0.86 -15.37 2.07
CA TRP A 82 -0.15 -14.89 3.00
C TRP A 82 0.51 -14.30 4.24
N ASN A 83 0.05 -13.10 4.62
CA ASN A 83 0.47 -12.46 5.84
C ASN A 83 -0.70 -11.73 6.48
N GLN A 84 -0.63 -11.58 7.79
CA GLN A 84 -1.66 -10.96 8.60
C GLN A 84 -1.56 -9.44 8.53
N VAL A 85 -2.72 -8.77 8.45
CA VAL A 85 -2.81 -7.32 8.54
C VAL A 85 -3.56 -6.91 9.81
N SER A 86 -3.18 -5.78 10.37
CA SER A 86 -3.81 -5.19 11.54
C SER A 86 -4.05 -3.70 11.32
N SER A 87 -5.10 -3.18 11.97
CA SER A 87 -5.37 -1.74 11.96
C SER A 87 -4.21 -0.98 12.62
N ASP A 88 -3.81 0.15 12.05
CA ASP A 88 -2.88 1.04 12.73
C ASP A 88 -3.58 1.57 14.00
N LYS A 89 -2.99 1.30 15.17
CA LYS A 89 -3.53 1.71 16.47
C LYS A 89 -3.74 3.22 16.58
N ARG A 90 -3.05 4.01 15.77
CA ARG A 90 -3.21 5.47 15.70
C ARG A 90 -4.52 5.89 15.02
N GLN A 91 -5.01 5.10 14.07
CA GLN A 91 -6.35 5.31 13.50
C GLN A 91 -7.48 4.84 14.44
N ALA A 92 -7.20 3.92 15.35
CA ALA A 92 -8.21 3.45 16.30
C ALA A 92 -8.72 4.54 17.28
N THR A 93 -8.00 5.66 17.37
CA THR A 93 -8.40 6.84 18.18
C THR A 93 -9.20 7.88 17.37
N SER A 94 -9.35 7.71 16.06
CA SER A 94 -10.18 8.57 15.23
C SER A 94 -11.59 8.00 15.13
N ASP A 95 -12.62 8.87 15.19
CA ASP A 95 -14.03 8.48 14.97
C ASP A 95 -14.28 8.00 13.52
N LYS A 96 -13.29 8.12 12.65
CA LYS A 96 -13.38 7.73 11.24
C LYS A 96 -12.61 6.42 11.01
N ARG A 97 -13.32 5.40 10.59
CA ARG A 97 -12.73 4.15 10.08
C ARG A 97 -12.72 4.16 8.56
N CYS A 98 -11.69 3.53 7.97
CA CYS A 98 -11.64 3.35 6.52
C CYS A 98 -12.86 2.56 6.04
N PRO A 99 -13.70 3.10 5.15
CA PRO A 99 -14.94 2.44 4.72
C PRO A 99 -14.68 1.10 4.02
N LEU A 100 -13.52 0.93 3.38
CA LEU A 100 -13.19 -0.34 2.73
C LEU A 100 -12.94 -1.49 3.70
N LEU A 101 -12.77 -1.21 5.00
CA LEU A 101 -12.53 -2.22 6.04
C LEU A 101 -13.82 -2.66 6.73
N GLU A 102 -14.99 -2.18 6.29
CA GLU A 102 -16.26 -2.64 6.84
C GLU A 102 -16.46 -4.14 6.58
N GLY A 103 -16.81 -4.88 7.66
CA GLY A 103 -16.99 -6.33 7.60
C GLY A 103 -15.71 -7.15 7.49
N ILE A 104 -14.52 -6.52 7.50
CA ILE A 104 -13.23 -7.22 7.49
C ILE A 104 -12.72 -7.38 8.92
N PRO A 105 -12.53 -8.63 9.41
CA PRO A 105 -12.04 -8.89 10.75
C PRO A 105 -10.60 -8.38 10.96
N GLU A 106 -10.33 -7.89 12.16
CA GLU A 106 -8.95 -7.57 12.59
C GLU A 106 -8.08 -8.83 12.53
N GLY A 107 -6.84 -8.67 12.08
CA GLY A 107 -5.93 -9.79 11.93
C GLY A 107 -6.21 -10.70 10.71
N SER A 108 -6.99 -10.23 9.74
CA SER A 108 -7.23 -10.97 8.51
C SER A 108 -5.94 -11.27 7.75
N PHE A 109 -5.91 -12.41 7.06
CA PHE A 109 -4.81 -12.77 6.17
C PHE A 109 -5.10 -12.33 4.74
N VAL A 110 -4.09 -11.73 4.10
CA VAL A 110 -4.13 -11.27 2.71
C VAL A 110 -2.86 -11.69 1.96
N TYR A 111 -2.90 -11.69 0.63
CA TYR A 111 -1.80 -12.16 -0.20
C TYR A 111 -0.89 -11.03 -0.66
N PHE A 112 0.41 -11.19 -0.43
CA PHE A 112 1.47 -10.25 -0.82
C PHE A 112 2.41 -10.87 -1.86
N VAL A 113 2.95 -10.03 -2.74
CA VAL A 113 4.10 -10.35 -3.60
C VAL A 113 4.83 -9.06 -3.97
N HIS A 114 5.80 -8.66 -3.15
CA HIS A 114 6.53 -7.39 -3.36
C HIS A 114 7.92 -7.39 -2.72
N SER A 115 8.86 -6.65 -3.32
CA SER A 115 10.22 -6.44 -2.80
C SER A 115 10.40 -5.05 -2.19
N TYR A 116 9.46 -4.15 -2.46
CA TYR A 116 9.44 -2.75 -2.02
C TYR A 116 8.12 -2.46 -1.33
N TYR A 117 8.10 -1.49 -0.41
CA TYR A 117 6.92 -1.05 0.32
C TYR A 117 6.90 0.47 0.47
N GLY A 118 5.71 1.05 0.54
CA GLY A 118 5.53 2.46 0.80
C GLY A 118 5.78 2.81 2.27
N ASP A 119 6.60 3.84 2.51
CA ASP A 119 6.86 4.41 3.83
C ASP A 119 6.37 5.86 3.87
N PRO A 120 5.09 6.09 4.22
CA PRO A 120 4.52 7.43 4.27
C PRO A 120 5.13 8.24 5.42
N THR A 121 5.47 9.51 5.14
CA THR A 121 5.92 10.47 6.15
C THR A 121 4.80 10.78 7.14
N ASP A 122 3.57 10.95 6.64
CA ASP A 122 2.37 11.08 7.46
C ASP A 122 1.79 9.69 7.73
N ARG A 123 2.01 9.17 8.93
CA ARG A 123 1.50 7.86 9.34
C ARG A 123 -0.03 7.82 9.54
N SER A 124 -0.69 8.97 9.61
CA SER A 124 -2.15 9.02 9.77
C SER A 124 -2.90 8.47 8.55
N VAL A 125 -2.25 8.38 7.39
CA VAL A 125 -2.83 7.78 6.18
C VAL A 125 -2.81 6.25 6.19
N VAL A 126 -2.09 5.61 7.14
CA VAL A 126 -1.97 4.14 7.19
C VAL A 126 -3.23 3.54 7.79
N ALA A 127 -4.00 2.84 6.99
CA ALA A 127 -5.22 2.13 7.42
C ALA A 127 -4.92 0.73 7.97
N LEU A 128 -4.01 -0.01 7.33
CA LEU A 128 -3.55 -1.33 7.77
C LEU A 128 -2.02 -1.40 7.73
N GLU A 129 -1.46 -2.10 8.70
CA GLU A 129 -0.05 -2.47 8.76
C GLU A 129 0.11 -3.98 8.64
N ALA A 130 1.27 -4.41 8.17
CA ALA A 130 1.74 -5.79 8.24
C ALA A 130 3.20 -5.82 8.71
N GLU A 131 3.64 -6.99 9.15
CA GLU A 131 4.99 -7.21 9.66
C GLU A 131 5.70 -8.28 8.84
N TYR A 132 6.86 -7.93 8.29
CA TYR A 132 7.74 -8.86 7.59
C TYR A 132 9.20 -8.47 7.81
N GLY A 133 9.74 -8.79 8.97
CA GLY A 133 11.05 -8.33 9.41
C GLY A 133 11.14 -6.82 9.67
N VAL A 134 10.26 -6.07 9.09
CA VAL A 134 9.96 -4.65 9.38
C VAL A 134 8.44 -4.47 9.36
N ARG A 135 7.95 -3.45 10.06
CA ARG A 135 6.54 -3.07 9.99
C ARG A 135 6.36 -2.08 8.85
N PHE A 136 5.39 -2.32 7.97
CA PHE A 136 5.14 -1.50 6.80
C PHE A 136 3.64 -1.22 6.57
N ALA A 137 3.34 -0.18 5.81
CA ALA A 137 1.98 0.15 5.42
C ALA A 137 1.44 -0.90 4.42
N ALA A 138 0.50 -1.71 4.87
CA ALA A 138 -0.20 -2.69 4.03
C ALA A 138 -1.36 -2.07 3.26
N MET A 139 -1.97 -1.02 3.81
CA MET A 139 -3.01 -0.22 3.17
C MET A 139 -2.90 1.23 3.62
N VAL A 140 -3.11 2.15 2.69
CA VAL A 140 -3.27 3.58 2.97
C VAL A 140 -4.66 4.06 2.58
N TRP A 141 -5.13 5.08 3.30
CA TRP A 141 -6.40 5.73 3.07
C TRP A 141 -6.30 7.23 3.35
N LYS A 142 -6.72 8.04 2.39
CA LYS A 142 -6.82 9.50 2.54
C LYS A 142 -8.00 10.00 1.73
N ASN A 143 -9.10 10.34 2.40
CA ASN A 143 -10.35 10.79 1.75
C ASN A 143 -10.89 9.76 0.74
N ASN A 144 -10.88 10.10 -0.55
CA ASN A 144 -11.32 9.27 -1.67
C ASN A 144 -10.20 8.36 -2.23
N LEU A 145 -8.99 8.45 -1.69
CA LEU A 145 -7.84 7.66 -2.13
C LEU A 145 -7.63 6.48 -1.21
N PHE A 146 -7.63 5.29 -1.79
CA PHE A 146 -7.36 4.02 -1.14
C PHE A 146 -6.25 3.31 -1.90
N ALA A 147 -5.34 2.64 -1.18
CA ALA A 147 -4.38 1.78 -1.86
C ALA A 147 -3.88 0.66 -0.96
N THR A 148 -3.70 -0.53 -1.54
CA THR A 148 -3.24 -1.74 -0.86
C THR A 148 -1.89 -2.18 -1.40
N GLN A 149 -0.98 -2.62 -0.53
CA GLN A 149 0.25 -3.30 -0.94
C GLN A 149 -0.02 -4.77 -1.28
N PHE A 150 -1.00 -5.38 -0.63
CA PHE A 150 -1.48 -6.72 -0.97
C PHE A 150 -2.39 -6.70 -2.20
N HIS A 151 -2.65 -7.88 -2.73
CA HIS A 151 -3.52 -8.11 -3.86
C HIS A 151 -4.91 -8.55 -3.37
N PRO A 152 -5.90 -7.64 -3.28
CA PRO A 152 -7.24 -8.02 -2.84
C PRO A 152 -7.87 -9.06 -3.76
N GLU A 153 -7.61 -9.00 -5.06
CA GLU A 153 -8.09 -9.98 -6.05
C GLU A 153 -7.53 -11.40 -5.82
N LYS A 154 -6.46 -11.55 -5.02
CA LYS A 154 -5.85 -12.82 -4.61
C LYS A 154 -6.06 -13.16 -3.14
N SER A 155 -6.80 -12.33 -2.41
CA SER A 155 -6.98 -12.43 -0.95
C SER A 155 -8.31 -13.07 -0.55
N GLN A 156 -8.89 -13.92 -1.41
CA GLN A 156 -10.12 -14.69 -1.17
C GLN A 156 -11.28 -13.78 -0.68
N SER A 157 -12.08 -14.24 0.29
CA SER A 157 -13.25 -13.52 0.79
C SER A 157 -12.93 -12.16 1.38
N VAL A 158 -11.79 -12.02 2.06
CA VAL A 158 -11.33 -10.75 2.65
C VAL A 158 -11.10 -9.71 1.54
N GLY A 159 -10.36 -10.10 0.50
CA GLY A 159 -10.10 -9.23 -0.63
C GLY A 159 -11.35 -8.89 -1.44
N LEU A 160 -12.23 -9.86 -1.65
CA LEU A 160 -13.51 -9.64 -2.34
C LEU A 160 -14.42 -8.69 -1.55
N GLN A 161 -14.44 -8.81 -0.20
CA GLN A 161 -15.17 -7.87 0.65
C GLN A 161 -14.63 -6.44 0.51
N LEU A 162 -13.30 -6.26 0.50
CA LEU A 162 -12.68 -4.95 0.30
C LEU A 162 -13.05 -4.35 -1.07
N LEU A 163 -12.98 -5.15 -2.14
CA LEU A 163 -13.35 -4.72 -3.49
C LEU A 163 -14.85 -4.39 -3.57
N ASN A 164 -15.71 -5.19 -2.93
CA ASN A 164 -17.15 -4.92 -2.86
C ASN A 164 -17.42 -3.58 -2.13
N ASN A 165 -16.72 -3.32 -1.02
CA ASN A 165 -16.83 -2.05 -0.30
C ASN A 165 -16.42 -0.87 -1.17
N PHE A 166 -15.36 -1.04 -2.01
CA PHE A 166 -14.91 0.02 -2.91
C PHE A 166 -15.93 0.35 -4.00
N VAL A 167 -16.56 -0.64 -4.63
CA VAL A 167 -17.52 -0.39 -5.71
C VAL A 167 -18.88 0.13 -5.21
N ASN A 168 -19.10 0.10 -3.91
CA ASN A 168 -20.32 0.61 -3.26
C ASN A 168 -20.09 1.92 -2.47
N LEU A 169 -18.98 2.63 -2.70
CA LEU A 169 -18.68 3.93 -2.09
C LEU A 169 -19.65 5.03 -2.54
#